data_3b71d20bb8d45a2e41bee0071c648472
#
_entry.id   3b71d20bb8d45a2e41bee0071c648472
#
_cell.length_a   1.000
_cell.length_b   1.000
_cell.length_c   1.000
_cell.angle_alpha   90.00
_cell.angle_beta   90.00
_cell.angle_gamma   90.00
#
_symmetry.space_group_name_H-M   'P 1'
#
loop_
_entity.id
_entity.type
_entity.pdbx_description
1 polymer ?
#
loop_
_entity_poly.entity_id
_entity_poly.type
_entity_poly.pdbx_seq_one_letter_code
_entity_poly.pdbx_strand_id
1 'polypeptide(L)'
;MEEKKKRQVNQVAETGHTVAANIKRLRGTMQYKQLAEKLSEVGRPIAELGLRKIESGERKVDVDDLMAFAIVFGVSPLTLLMPEYGSSDITTRITGYPDQVGTNVAWLWARGDEPLEVPQDPALTNHAQTDKAIALFRLHSVPTIDPRCTITPVAGWVPSDSNAAAEQTASMTTEAFELSRAQLVRPDSSER
;
A
#
# COMPACT_ATOMS: atom_id res chain seq x y z
N MET A 1 21.01 10.17 -36.12
CA MET A 1 19.91 9.16 -36.28
C MET A 1 19.63 8.63 -34.89
N GLU A 2 18.58 9.10 -34.25
CA GLU A 2 18.15 8.56 -32.93
C GLU A 2 17.46 7.22 -33.16
N GLU A 3 18.06 6.17 -32.62
CA GLU A 3 17.45 4.83 -32.59
C GLU A 3 16.18 4.90 -31.71
N LYS A 4 15.01 4.83 -32.35
CA LYS A 4 13.74 4.67 -31.64
C LYS A 4 13.77 3.37 -30.86
N LYS A 5 14.06 3.45 -29.53
CA LYS A 5 14.00 2.35 -28.58
C LYS A 5 12.60 1.71 -28.65
N LYS A 6 12.51 0.51 -29.23
CA LYS A 6 11.27 -0.24 -29.41
C LYS A 6 10.64 -0.45 -28.03
N ARG A 7 9.52 0.19 -27.74
CA ARG A 7 8.79 0.07 -26.46
C ARG A 7 8.38 -1.40 -26.30
N GLN A 8 9.01 -2.12 -25.40
CA GLN A 8 8.61 -3.49 -25.07
C GLN A 8 7.27 -3.43 -24.34
N VAL A 9 6.22 -3.89 -24.99
CA VAL A 9 4.82 -3.71 -24.58
C VAL A 9 4.46 -4.38 -23.23
N ASN A 10 5.32 -5.29 -22.73
CA ASN A 10 5.05 -6.07 -21.50
C ASN A 10 6.16 -6.01 -20.44
N GLN A 11 7.06 -5.02 -20.51
CA GLN A 11 8.11 -4.91 -19.50
C GLN A 11 7.50 -4.49 -18.15
N VAL A 12 7.86 -5.22 -17.08
CA VAL A 12 7.51 -4.85 -15.70
C VAL A 12 8.30 -3.60 -15.34
N ALA A 13 7.63 -2.60 -14.76
CA ALA A 13 8.24 -1.36 -14.30
C ALA A 13 8.52 -1.42 -12.79
N GLU A 14 9.09 -0.36 -12.22
CA GLU A 14 9.59 -0.30 -10.84
C GLU A 14 8.55 -0.77 -9.80
N THR A 15 7.34 -0.19 -9.82
CA THR A 15 6.25 -0.60 -8.91
C THR A 15 5.86 -2.07 -9.14
N GLY A 16 5.88 -2.53 -10.39
CA GLY A 16 5.60 -3.94 -10.71
C GLY A 16 6.63 -4.90 -10.12
N HIS A 17 7.90 -4.51 -10.05
CA HIS A 17 8.94 -5.28 -9.36
C HIS A 17 8.71 -5.30 -7.84
N THR A 18 8.27 -4.19 -7.25
CA THR A 18 7.87 -4.14 -5.84
C THR A 18 6.71 -5.10 -5.57
N VAL A 19 5.68 -5.10 -6.41
CA VAL A 19 4.55 -6.05 -6.31
C VAL A 19 5.02 -7.49 -6.40
N ALA A 20 5.88 -7.83 -7.36
CA ALA A 20 6.43 -9.18 -7.52
C ALA A 20 7.20 -9.65 -6.27
N ALA A 21 8.04 -8.77 -5.71
CA ALA A 21 8.79 -9.04 -4.49
C ALA A 21 7.87 -9.24 -3.27
N ASN A 22 6.84 -8.42 -3.13
CA ASN A 22 5.87 -8.53 -2.04
C ASN A 22 5.01 -9.80 -2.15
N ILE A 23 4.57 -10.17 -3.36
CA ILE A 23 3.85 -11.44 -3.59
C ILE A 23 4.73 -12.62 -3.16
N LYS A 24 6.00 -12.65 -3.58
CA LYS A 24 6.96 -13.68 -3.18
C LYS A 24 7.16 -13.72 -1.67
N ARG A 25 7.32 -12.58 -1.02
CA ARG A 25 7.48 -12.45 0.43
C ARG A 25 6.24 -12.96 1.18
N LEU A 26 5.03 -12.51 0.79
CA LEU A 26 3.77 -12.89 1.44
C LEU A 26 3.39 -14.35 1.19
N ARG A 27 3.74 -14.91 0.03
CA ARG A 27 3.59 -16.35 -0.18
C ARG A 27 4.45 -17.17 0.79
N GLY A 28 5.65 -16.69 1.12
CA GLY A 28 6.55 -17.39 2.07
C GLY A 28 6.79 -18.83 1.66
N THR A 29 6.45 -19.76 2.55
CA THR A 29 6.62 -21.21 2.36
C THR A 29 5.45 -21.88 1.64
N MET A 30 4.35 -21.17 1.38
CA MET A 30 3.19 -21.70 0.66
C MET A 30 3.60 -22.17 -0.74
N GLN A 31 3.17 -23.36 -1.14
CA GLN A 31 3.44 -23.89 -2.47
C GLN A 31 2.65 -23.16 -3.54
N TYR A 32 3.19 -23.04 -4.77
CA TYR A 32 2.50 -22.40 -5.89
C TYR A 32 1.14 -23.03 -6.20
N LYS A 33 1.01 -24.35 -6.05
CA LYS A 33 -0.25 -25.07 -6.20
C LYS A 33 -1.30 -24.55 -5.23
N GLN A 34 -0.97 -24.40 -3.97
CA GLN A 34 -1.88 -23.90 -2.92
C GLN A 34 -2.29 -22.45 -3.18
N LEU A 35 -1.34 -21.61 -3.62
CA LEU A 35 -1.65 -20.23 -3.99
C LEU A 35 -2.57 -20.17 -5.22
N ALA A 36 -2.35 -21.01 -6.22
CA ALA A 36 -3.21 -21.11 -7.41
C ALA A 36 -4.64 -21.54 -7.06
N GLU A 37 -4.78 -22.51 -6.13
CA GLU A 37 -6.07 -22.96 -5.61
C GLU A 37 -6.81 -21.82 -4.90
N LYS A 38 -6.17 -21.12 -3.97
CA LYS A 38 -6.75 -19.96 -3.26
C LYS A 38 -7.17 -18.83 -4.21
N LEU A 39 -6.39 -18.53 -5.24
CA LEU A 39 -6.75 -17.54 -6.24
C LEU A 39 -7.95 -18.00 -7.08
N SER A 40 -8.05 -19.30 -7.38
CA SER A 40 -9.21 -19.86 -8.06
C SER A 40 -10.49 -19.75 -7.20
N GLU A 41 -10.39 -19.95 -5.90
CA GLU A 41 -11.50 -19.82 -4.94
C GLU A 41 -12.07 -18.39 -4.90
N VAL A 42 -11.24 -17.38 -5.06
CA VAL A 42 -11.68 -15.96 -5.15
C VAL A 42 -12.05 -15.55 -6.59
N GLY A 43 -12.16 -16.51 -7.51
CA GLY A 43 -12.60 -16.25 -8.89
C GLY A 43 -11.52 -15.70 -9.82
N ARG A 44 -10.25 -15.72 -9.41
CA ARG A 44 -9.14 -15.22 -10.23
C ARG A 44 -8.05 -16.29 -10.44
N PRO A 45 -8.33 -17.33 -11.26
CA PRO A 45 -7.40 -18.44 -11.44
C PRO A 45 -6.12 -18.02 -12.17
N ILE A 46 -4.97 -18.26 -11.56
CA ILE A 46 -3.65 -18.06 -12.14
C ILE A 46 -2.88 -19.37 -12.03
N ALA A 47 -2.45 -19.92 -13.18
CA ALA A 47 -1.69 -21.17 -13.20
C ALA A 47 -0.31 -21.00 -12.50
N GLU A 48 0.23 -22.07 -11.93
CA GLU A 48 1.53 -22.08 -11.23
C GLU A 48 2.66 -21.44 -12.04
N LEU A 49 2.74 -21.73 -13.34
CA LEU A 49 3.72 -21.11 -14.23
C LEU A 49 3.55 -19.59 -14.30
N GLY A 50 2.29 -19.11 -14.31
CA GLY A 50 1.97 -17.69 -14.26
C GLY A 50 2.44 -17.03 -12.97
N LEU A 51 2.24 -17.69 -11.83
CA LEU A 51 2.70 -17.23 -10.52
C LEU A 51 4.24 -17.13 -10.47
N ARG A 52 4.95 -18.14 -10.99
CA ARG A 52 6.42 -18.10 -11.07
C ARG A 52 6.90 -16.92 -11.92
N LYS A 53 6.25 -16.67 -13.07
CA LYS A 53 6.56 -15.54 -13.94
C LYS A 53 6.25 -14.17 -13.30
N ILE A 54 5.22 -14.08 -12.46
CA ILE A 54 4.94 -12.87 -11.68
C ILE A 54 6.08 -12.62 -10.69
N GLU A 55 6.45 -13.62 -9.88
CA GLU A 55 7.50 -13.47 -8.88
C GLU A 55 8.90 -13.24 -9.47
N SER A 56 9.16 -13.71 -10.70
CA SER A 56 10.41 -13.41 -11.44
C SER A 56 10.39 -12.05 -12.15
N GLY A 57 9.27 -11.34 -12.16
CA GLY A 57 9.12 -10.06 -12.87
C GLY A 57 8.97 -10.21 -14.38
N GLU A 58 8.71 -11.41 -14.89
CA GLU A 58 8.48 -11.66 -16.32
C GLU A 58 7.03 -11.39 -16.77
N ARG A 59 6.07 -11.42 -15.82
CA ARG A 59 4.67 -11.14 -16.06
C ARG A 59 4.20 -10.02 -15.15
N LYS A 60 3.48 -9.04 -15.73
CA LYS A 60 2.79 -8.00 -14.98
C LYS A 60 1.61 -8.59 -14.18
N VAL A 61 1.34 -7.96 -13.05
CA VAL A 61 0.11 -8.11 -12.28
C VAL A 61 -0.85 -7.02 -12.74
N ASP A 62 -2.04 -7.37 -13.18
CA ASP A 62 -3.10 -6.40 -13.46
C ASP A 62 -3.83 -6.00 -12.17
N VAL A 63 -4.73 -5.01 -12.27
CA VAL A 63 -5.42 -4.47 -11.09
C VAL A 63 -6.29 -5.53 -10.41
N ASP A 64 -6.95 -6.38 -11.20
CA ASP A 64 -7.83 -7.43 -10.65
C ASP A 64 -7.00 -8.56 -10.02
N ASP A 65 -5.87 -8.94 -10.64
CA ASP A 65 -4.91 -9.87 -10.05
C ASP A 65 -4.37 -9.32 -8.71
N LEU A 66 -4.04 -8.01 -8.65
CA LEU A 66 -3.58 -7.35 -7.43
C LEU A 66 -4.59 -7.44 -6.29
N MET A 67 -5.88 -7.15 -6.59
CA MET A 67 -6.95 -7.26 -5.61
C MET A 67 -7.15 -8.68 -5.11
N ALA A 68 -7.08 -9.66 -6.01
CA ALA A 68 -7.19 -11.08 -5.66
C ALA A 68 -6.03 -11.53 -4.74
N PHE A 69 -4.80 -11.12 -5.04
CA PHE A 69 -3.65 -11.38 -4.17
C PHE A 69 -3.84 -10.74 -2.79
N ALA A 70 -4.28 -9.49 -2.72
CA ALA A 70 -4.53 -8.81 -1.45
C ALA A 70 -5.55 -9.56 -0.58
N ILE A 71 -6.65 -10.04 -1.18
CA ILE A 71 -7.68 -10.84 -0.50
C ILE A 71 -7.11 -12.17 -0.03
N VAL A 72 -6.40 -12.91 -0.90
CA VAL A 72 -5.82 -14.23 -0.57
C VAL A 72 -4.79 -14.15 0.54
N PHE A 73 -3.98 -13.09 0.57
CA PHE A 73 -2.99 -12.87 1.63
C PHE A 73 -3.55 -12.17 2.88
N GLY A 74 -4.79 -11.69 2.84
CA GLY A 74 -5.42 -10.96 3.94
C GLY A 74 -4.74 -9.62 4.25
N VAL A 75 -4.25 -8.92 3.22
CA VAL A 75 -3.55 -7.64 3.35
C VAL A 75 -4.23 -6.54 2.53
N SER A 76 -3.90 -5.28 2.84
CA SER A 76 -4.29 -4.16 1.99
C SER A 76 -3.59 -4.22 0.62
N PRO A 77 -4.24 -3.81 -0.48
CA PRO A 77 -3.58 -3.65 -1.77
C PRO A 77 -2.33 -2.77 -1.71
N LEU A 78 -2.28 -1.79 -0.81
CA LEU A 78 -1.11 -0.94 -0.58
C LEU A 78 0.11 -1.75 -0.10
N THR A 79 -0.11 -2.81 0.69
CA THR A 79 0.97 -3.71 1.14
C THR A 79 1.66 -4.42 -0.03
N LEU A 80 0.94 -4.64 -1.12
CA LEU A 80 1.51 -5.19 -2.35
C LEU A 80 2.24 -4.13 -3.19
N LEU A 81 1.70 -2.91 -3.23
CA LEU A 81 2.21 -1.81 -4.07
C LEU A 81 3.43 -1.11 -3.47
N MET A 82 3.55 -1.06 -2.13
CA MET A 82 4.57 -0.29 -1.42
C MET A 82 5.68 -1.18 -0.86
N PRO A 83 6.88 -0.62 -0.61
CA PRO A 83 7.98 -1.33 0.04
C PRO A 83 7.58 -1.93 1.39
N GLU A 84 8.26 -3.00 1.82
CA GLU A 84 7.97 -3.69 3.06
C GLU A 84 8.08 -2.78 4.30
N TYR A 85 9.03 -1.86 4.28
CA TYR A 85 9.29 -0.95 5.40
C TYR A 85 9.16 0.52 4.98
N GLY A 86 8.59 1.34 5.87
CA GLY A 86 8.61 2.80 5.76
C GLY A 86 9.79 3.37 6.55
N SER A 87 10.83 3.84 5.88
CA SER A 87 12.03 4.43 6.47
C SER A 87 12.47 5.64 5.66
N SER A 88 13.10 6.62 6.31
CA SER A 88 13.78 7.74 5.64
C SER A 88 15.11 7.33 5.01
N ASP A 89 15.73 6.27 5.51
CA ASP A 89 17.07 5.84 5.12
C ASP A 89 17.06 4.87 3.93
N ILE A 90 15.89 4.33 3.60
CA ILE A 90 15.70 3.42 2.48
C ILE A 90 14.89 4.15 1.41
N THR A 91 15.37 4.10 0.17
CA THR A 91 14.69 4.72 -0.97
C THR A 91 14.03 3.68 -1.87
N THR A 92 13.01 4.10 -2.60
CA THR A 92 12.31 3.32 -3.60
C THR A 92 12.06 4.14 -4.87
N ARG A 93 11.72 3.45 -5.96
CA ARG A 93 11.25 4.07 -7.20
C ARG A 93 9.77 3.76 -7.38
N ILE A 94 9.02 4.77 -7.80
CA ILE A 94 7.60 4.64 -8.13
C ILE A 94 7.46 4.81 -9.64
N THR A 95 6.74 3.90 -10.29
CA THR A 95 6.52 4.00 -11.75
C THR A 95 5.85 5.33 -12.10
N GLY A 96 6.47 6.07 -13.02
CA GLY A 96 5.97 7.38 -13.45
C GLY A 96 6.50 8.58 -12.63
N TYR A 97 7.18 8.33 -11.53
CA TYR A 97 7.87 9.37 -10.77
C TYR A 97 9.38 9.37 -11.12
N PRO A 98 9.98 10.54 -11.44
CA PRO A 98 11.33 10.58 -12.00
C PRO A 98 12.43 10.23 -10.97
N ASP A 99 12.20 10.58 -9.71
CA ASP A 99 13.22 10.49 -8.67
C ASP A 99 13.00 9.29 -7.74
N GLN A 100 14.00 9.00 -6.92
CA GLN A 100 13.86 8.10 -5.80
C GLN A 100 13.27 8.86 -4.61
N VAL A 101 12.40 8.20 -3.86
CA VAL A 101 11.79 8.76 -2.65
C VAL A 101 12.06 7.86 -1.46
N GLY A 102 12.12 8.43 -0.27
CA GLY A 102 12.15 7.65 0.97
C GLY A 102 10.92 6.73 1.05
N THR A 103 11.10 5.52 1.53
CA THR A 103 9.99 4.56 1.59
C THR A 103 8.89 5.02 2.55
N ASN A 104 9.21 5.82 3.58
CA ASN A 104 8.21 6.49 4.42
C ASN A 104 7.35 7.49 3.62
N VAL A 105 7.96 8.29 2.74
CA VAL A 105 7.23 9.24 1.87
C VAL A 105 6.33 8.49 0.90
N ALA A 106 6.84 7.41 0.29
CA ALA A 106 6.04 6.56 -0.59
C ALA A 106 4.78 6.01 0.12
N TRP A 107 4.91 5.59 1.37
CA TRP A 107 3.79 5.11 2.18
C TRP A 107 2.79 6.22 2.52
N LEU A 108 3.25 7.41 2.93
CA LEU A 108 2.37 8.56 3.22
C LEU A 108 1.59 8.98 1.98
N TRP A 109 2.26 9.02 0.83
CA TRP A 109 1.62 9.31 -0.44
C TRP A 109 0.57 8.26 -0.82
N ALA A 110 0.91 6.98 -0.74
CA ALA A 110 0.01 5.89 -1.12
C ALA A 110 -1.25 5.83 -0.23
N ARG A 111 -1.13 6.23 1.02
CA ARG A 111 -2.25 6.32 1.97
C ARG A 111 -3.12 7.56 1.80
N GLY A 112 -2.67 8.54 0.99
CA GLY A 112 -3.35 9.82 0.83
C GLY A 112 -3.06 10.82 1.95
N ASP A 113 -2.01 10.59 2.74
CA ASP A 113 -1.66 11.46 3.87
C ASP A 113 -0.85 12.69 3.43
N GLU A 114 0.12 12.51 2.52
CA GLU A 114 1.02 13.57 2.05
C GLU A 114 1.34 13.42 0.55
N PRO A 115 1.50 14.52 -0.21
CA PRO A 115 1.91 14.45 -1.61
C PRO A 115 3.40 14.06 -1.72
N LEU A 116 3.80 13.49 -2.87
CA LEU A 116 5.21 13.21 -3.16
C LEU A 116 6.06 14.50 -3.26
N GLU A 117 5.45 15.59 -3.71
CA GLU A 117 6.07 16.89 -3.86
C GLU A 117 5.15 18.00 -3.34
N VAL A 118 5.77 19.04 -2.79
CA VAL A 118 5.09 20.28 -2.42
C VAL A 118 5.31 21.30 -3.52
N PRO A 119 4.26 21.72 -4.25
CA PRO A 119 4.37 22.76 -5.27
C PRO A 119 4.93 24.05 -4.69
N GLN A 120 5.91 24.64 -5.36
CA GLN A 120 6.49 25.91 -4.94
C GLN A 120 5.57 27.07 -5.31
N ASP A 121 5.16 27.86 -4.34
CA ASP A 121 4.36 29.09 -4.51
C ASP A 121 5.14 30.27 -3.90
N PRO A 122 5.69 31.19 -4.71
CA PRO A 122 6.48 32.30 -4.22
C PRO A 122 5.71 33.26 -3.28
N ALA A 123 4.39 33.22 -3.32
CA ALA A 123 3.54 34.08 -2.48
C ALA A 123 3.36 33.54 -1.05
N LEU A 124 3.79 32.33 -0.79
CA LEU A 124 3.61 31.66 0.49
C LEU A 124 4.96 31.38 1.19
N THR A 125 4.93 31.31 2.51
CA THR A 125 6.04 30.74 3.29
C THR A 125 6.14 29.23 3.07
N ASN A 126 7.32 28.65 3.28
CA ASN A 126 7.51 27.19 3.13
C ASN A 126 6.50 26.38 3.94
N HIS A 127 6.22 26.78 5.20
CA HIS A 127 5.22 26.09 6.03
C HIS A 127 3.81 26.19 5.44
N ALA A 128 3.37 27.41 5.03
CA ALA A 128 2.06 27.60 4.44
C ALA A 128 1.87 26.85 3.12
N GLN A 129 2.93 26.70 2.32
CA GLN A 129 2.92 25.88 1.10
C GLN A 129 2.70 24.40 1.44
N THR A 130 3.46 23.89 2.39
CA THR A 130 3.37 22.50 2.83
C THR A 130 1.97 22.20 3.38
N ASP A 131 1.46 23.01 4.30
CA ASP A 131 0.14 22.83 4.90
C ASP A 131 -0.97 22.85 3.85
N LYS A 132 -0.91 23.81 2.91
CA LYS A 132 -1.84 23.92 1.79
C LYS A 132 -1.78 22.69 0.88
N ALA A 133 -0.57 22.24 0.53
CA ALA A 133 -0.37 21.07 -0.34
C ALA A 133 -0.91 19.80 0.30
N ILE A 134 -0.63 19.57 1.58
CA ILE A 134 -1.13 18.42 2.35
C ILE A 134 -2.66 18.46 2.42
N ALA A 135 -3.25 19.61 2.75
CA ALA A 135 -4.71 19.74 2.86
C ALA A 135 -5.42 19.45 1.54
N LEU A 136 -4.92 20.01 0.42
CA LEU A 136 -5.47 19.78 -0.90
C LEU A 136 -5.28 18.32 -1.35
N PHE A 137 -4.11 17.74 -1.09
CA PHE A 137 -3.85 16.35 -1.43
C PHE A 137 -4.80 15.40 -0.69
N ARG A 138 -4.97 15.58 0.61
CA ARG A 138 -5.91 14.78 1.42
C ARG A 138 -7.35 14.91 0.93
N LEU A 139 -7.77 16.13 0.60
CA LEU A 139 -9.12 16.40 0.08
C LEU A 139 -9.40 15.61 -1.20
N HIS A 140 -8.40 15.44 -2.08
CA HIS A 140 -8.56 14.76 -3.36
C HIS A 140 -8.26 13.26 -3.31
N SER A 141 -7.45 12.81 -2.34
CA SER A 141 -6.95 11.43 -2.29
C SER A 141 -7.78 10.51 -1.38
N VAL A 142 -8.39 11.07 -0.33
CA VAL A 142 -9.14 10.28 0.64
C VAL A 142 -10.62 10.64 0.56
N PRO A 143 -11.50 9.68 0.20
CA PRO A 143 -12.94 9.94 0.19
C PRO A 143 -13.44 10.21 1.61
N THR A 144 -14.46 11.06 1.73
CA THR A 144 -15.18 11.24 2.99
C THR A 144 -15.88 9.92 3.36
N ILE A 145 -15.44 9.30 4.44
CA ILE A 145 -16.06 8.09 4.97
C ILE A 145 -17.10 8.51 6.00
N ASP A 146 -18.34 8.00 5.87
CA ASP A 146 -19.36 8.20 6.89
C ASP A 146 -18.89 7.55 8.21
N PRO A 147 -18.73 8.32 9.30
CA PRO A 147 -18.26 7.78 10.57
C PRO A 147 -19.20 6.74 11.18
N ARG A 148 -20.43 6.63 10.64
CA ARG A 148 -21.40 5.59 11.04
C ARG A 148 -21.20 4.27 10.29
N CYS A 149 -20.30 4.22 9.29
CA CYS A 149 -19.94 2.98 8.63
C CYS A 149 -19.17 2.09 9.61
N THR A 150 -19.82 1.06 10.11
CA THR A 150 -19.19 0.02 10.92
C THR A 150 -18.63 -1.07 10.02
N ILE A 151 -17.49 -1.61 10.39
CA ILE A 151 -16.96 -2.81 9.73
C ILE A 151 -17.93 -3.95 10.02
N THR A 152 -18.59 -4.46 8.99
CA THR A 152 -19.42 -5.65 9.13
C THR A 152 -18.51 -6.88 9.04
N PRO A 153 -18.40 -7.71 10.09
CA PRO A 153 -17.64 -8.95 10.01
C PRO A 153 -18.23 -9.84 8.91
N VAL A 154 -17.39 -10.27 7.97
CA VAL A 154 -17.81 -11.27 6.97
C VAL A 154 -17.82 -12.63 7.67
N ALA A 155 -19.00 -13.21 7.85
CA ALA A 155 -19.14 -14.53 8.44
C ALA A 155 -18.40 -15.57 7.57
N GLY A 156 -17.45 -16.28 8.18
CA GLY A 156 -16.71 -17.37 7.53
C GLY A 156 -15.27 -17.06 7.15
N TRP A 157 -14.79 -15.82 7.30
CA TRP A 157 -13.37 -15.54 7.11
C TRP A 157 -12.58 -15.86 8.40
N VAL A 158 -11.87 -16.97 8.41
CA VAL A 158 -10.91 -17.32 9.46
C VAL A 158 -9.53 -17.27 8.81
N PRO A 159 -8.60 -16.41 9.29
CA PRO A 159 -7.23 -16.44 8.80
C PRO A 159 -6.63 -17.82 9.09
N SER A 160 -6.17 -18.51 8.05
CA SER A 160 -5.50 -19.79 8.20
C SER A 160 -4.15 -19.58 8.90
N ASP A 161 -4.02 -20.11 10.11
CA ASP A 161 -2.77 -20.51 10.78
C ASP A 161 -1.63 -19.50 11.00
N SER A 162 -1.95 -18.27 11.45
CA SER A 162 -0.92 -17.38 12.01
C SER A 162 -1.34 -16.73 13.34
N ASN A 163 -1.96 -17.52 14.23
CA ASN A 163 -2.63 -17.00 15.44
C ASN A 163 -1.71 -16.41 16.51
N ALA A 164 -0.41 -16.70 16.57
CA ALA A 164 0.45 -16.17 17.62
C ALA A 164 0.98 -14.74 17.34
N ALA A 165 1.23 -14.39 16.07
CA ALA A 165 1.72 -13.07 15.68
C ALA A 165 0.58 -12.05 15.52
N ALA A 166 -0.61 -12.50 15.13
CA ALA A 166 -1.78 -11.63 14.94
C ALA A 166 -2.34 -11.11 16.27
N GLU A 167 -2.34 -11.90 17.32
CA GLU A 167 -2.83 -11.46 18.65
C GLU A 167 -1.91 -10.42 19.29
N GLN A 168 -0.59 -10.54 19.14
CA GLN A 168 0.35 -9.53 19.62
C GLN A 168 0.24 -8.22 18.81
N THR A 169 0.07 -8.30 17.50
CA THR A 169 -0.08 -7.12 16.63
C THR A 169 -1.43 -6.43 16.83
N ALA A 170 -2.50 -7.18 17.07
CA ALA A 170 -3.83 -6.61 17.36
C ALA A 170 -3.86 -5.90 18.71
N SER A 171 -3.18 -6.41 19.73
CA SER A 171 -3.03 -5.74 21.02
C SER A 171 -2.27 -4.42 20.91
N MET A 172 -1.14 -4.42 20.17
CA MET A 172 -0.34 -3.21 19.94
C MET A 172 -1.08 -2.14 19.12
N THR A 173 -1.89 -2.55 18.13
CA THR A 173 -2.68 -1.59 17.32
C THR A 173 -3.83 -0.98 18.12
N THR A 174 -4.43 -1.71 19.03
CA THR A 174 -5.49 -1.19 19.89
C THR A 174 -4.95 -0.16 20.88
N GLU A 175 -3.81 -0.43 21.52
CA GLU A 175 -3.13 0.53 22.40
C GLU A 175 -2.65 1.78 21.64
N ALA A 176 -2.08 1.63 20.45
CA ALA A 176 -1.66 2.76 19.62
C ALA A 176 -2.85 3.61 19.15
N PHE A 177 -3.99 3.01 18.87
CA PHE A 177 -5.22 3.69 18.48
C PHE A 177 -5.84 4.45 19.65
N GLU A 178 -5.86 3.88 20.85
CA GLU A 178 -6.34 4.54 22.07
C GLU A 178 -5.42 5.70 22.47
N LEU A 179 -4.09 5.57 22.33
CA LEU A 179 -3.13 6.65 22.57
C LEU A 179 -3.31 7.80 21.58
N SER A 180 -3.53 7.52 20.28
CA SER A 180 -3.85 8.54 19.28
C SER A 180 -5.16 9.27 19.59
N ARG A 181 -6.17 8.56 20.08
CA ARG A 181 -7.45 9.13 20.44
C ARG A 181 -7.37 10.02 21.69
N ALA A 182 -6.56 9.63 22.67
CA ALA A 182 -6.31 10.42 23.89
C ALA A 182 -5.55 11.74 23.59
N GLN A 183 -4.70 11.76 22.55
CA GLN A 183 -3.99 12.98 22.13
C GLN A 183 -4.86 13.95 21.33
N LEU A 184 -5.96 13.52 20.73
CA LEU A 184 -6.90 14.36 19.99
C LEU A 184 -7.92 15.09 20.87
N VAL A 185 -8.08 14.70 22.13
CA VAL A 185 -8.91 15.40 23.12
C VAL A 185 -8.04 16.44 23.83
N ARG A 186 -7.80 17.60 23.19
CA ARG A 186 -7.27 18.76 23.92
C ARG A 186 -8.36 19.31 24.80
N PRO A 187 -8.13 19.50 26.12
CA PRO A 187 -9.05 20.25 26.92
C PRO A 187 -9.09 21.69 26.43
N ASP A 188 -10.29 22.16 26.20
CA ASP A 188 -10.61 23.54 25.85
C ASP A 188 -10.02 24.49 26.89
N SER A 189 -9.06 25.31 26.53
CA SER A 189 -8.51 26.38 27.35
C SER A 189 -9.32 27.64 27.15
N SER A 190 -10.57 27.60 27.58
CA SER A 190 -11.36 28.80 27.82
C SER A 190 -11.41 29.05 29.35
N GLU A 191 -10.41 29.74 29.86
CA GLU A 191 -10.51 30.59 31.06
C GLU A 191 -9.23 31.39 31.24
N ARG A 192 -9.19 32.61 30.72
CA ARG A 192 -8.90 33.90 31.35
C ARG A 192 -8.67 34.99 30.32
#